data_1d9b04332e31ffde0a52db013cb417ab
#
_entry.id   1d9b04332e31ffde0a52db013cb417ab
#
_cell.length_a   1.000
_cell.length_b   1.000
_cell.length_c   1.000
_cell.angle_alpha   90.00
_cell.angle_beta   90.00
_cell.angle_gamma   90.00
#
_symmetry.space_group_name_H-M   'P 1'
#
loop_
_entity.id
_entity.type
_entity.pdbx_description
1 polymer ?
#
loop_
_entity_poly.entity_id
_entity_poly.type
_entity_poly.pdbx_seq_one_letter_code
_entity_poly.pdbx_strand_id
1 'polypeptide(L)'
;MFQALKRDKAFYSYLVRLTAPIALQNLITFSLGLIDTLMVSQLGNNEMAAVTAANVPVFLLISIVFGVQSGVGILISQYWGKRDLKSISRAIGVASFLGVALALVVAVVLFLWPVQIMDLMSNKHHLSLLGAPYLRVIGFSYVFNMLSSIYVSAQRSVENSSFGMKLFGMSTVLNTGMNYLLIFGKCGFPMLGVEGAAIATLLSRVAEFVVCLICALRSRVIPLDWKALARPGGEMLRRFVKYSSPVLVNELFWGLGNSLLTVILGHTVISVEFLAANAVMGNLNRLFLVVCFGLGAATAVMVGKAIGEGQSREELMALSRTLSWVTILVGVVLAVVALALVPLLFQPVIFPLFKLEGLSAHLATTLAVTGFACIPFHAYSISAVTGTLRAGGDVFWSTALDLAPQWLIALPLTALLGLVLNADPWFVSLAIQAESFVKCPICLWRIRSEKWIHDVTLPEGQS
;
A
#
# COMPACT_ATOMS: atom_id res chain seq x y z
N MET A 1 15.99 -18.49 17.86
CA MET A 1 15.78 -17.06 17.97
C MET A 1 17.10 -16.30 18.13
N PHE A 2 17.83 -16.42 19.24
CA PHE A 2 19.04 -15.64 19.50
C PHE A 2 20.17 -15.81 18.47
N GLN A 3 20.36 -16.99 17.90
CA GLN A 3 21.33 -17.19 16.82
C GLN A 3 20.97 -16.46 15.52
N ALA A 4 19.69 -16.38 15.20
CA ALA A 4 19.22 -15.69 14.01
C ALA A 4 19.39 -14.16 14.10
N LEU A 5 19.43 -13.61 15.31
CA LEU A 5 19.62 -12.18 15.56
C LEU A 5 21.11 -11.80 15.77
N LYS A 6 22.02 -12.76 15.76
CA LYS A 6 23.47 -12.48 15.84
C LYS A 6 24.01 -12.01 14.49
N ARG A 7 23.66 -10.78 14.10
CA ARG A 7 24.24 -10.06 12.96
C ARG A 7 25.06 -8.90 13.48
N ASP A 8 25.97 -8.41 12.68
CA ASP A 8 26.81 -7.27 13.01
C ASP A 8 26.00 -5.95 13.04
N LYS A 9 26.59 -4.92 13.65
CA LYS A 9 25.98 -3.59 13.72
C LYS A 9 25.74 -2.99 12.33
N ALA A 10 26.58 -3.33 11.35
CA ALA A 10 26.47 -2.84 9.98
C ALA A 10 25.18 -3.34 9.32
N PHE A 11 24.80 -4.61 9.53
CA PHE A 11 23.54 -5.17 9.04
C PHE A 11 22.32 -4.40 9.56
N TYR A 12 22.26 -4.15 10.86
CA TYR A 12 21.12 -3.43 11.44
C TYR A 12 21.07 -1.96 11.02
N SER A 13 22.24 -1.30 10.92
CA SER A 13 22.34 0.06 10.39
C SER A 13 21.85 0.13 8.94
N TYR A 14 22.20 -0.85 8.11
CA TYR A 14 21.74 -0.96 6.74
C TYR A 14 20.22 -1.19 6.68
N LEU A 15 19.68 -2.10 7.48
CA LEU A 15 18.24 -2.34 7.56
C LEU A 15 17.45 -1.07 7.95
N VAL A 16 17.91 -0.36 8.99
CA VAL A 16 17.28 0.90 9.41
C VAL A 16 17.39 1.98 8.33
N ARG A 17 18.52 2.08 7.66
CA ARG A 17 18.75 3.03 6.56
C ARG A 17 17.80 2.79 5.38
N LEU A 18 17.40 1.55 5.13
CA LEU A 18 16.38 1.23 4.12
C LEU A 18 14.96 1.45 4.66
N THR A 19 14.68 0.95 5.87
CA THR A 19 13.32 0.93 6.44
C THR A 19 12.82 2.31 6.82
N ALA A 20 13.63 3.12 7.51
CA ALA A 20 13.17 4.39 8.06
C ALA A 20 12.67 5.38 6.98
N PRO A 21 13.37 5.59 5.84
CA PRO A 21 12.85 6.44 4.79
C PRO A 21 11.56 5.90 4.16
N ILE A 22 11.41 4.58 4.00
CA ILE A 22 10.20 3.98 3.43
C ILE A 22 9.03 4.13 4.40
N ALA A 23 9.22 3.87 5.68
CA ALA A 23 8.20 4.07 6.70
C ALA A 23 7.77 5.54 6.77
N LEU A 24 8.72 6.48 6.75
CA LEU A 24 8.42 7.91 6.74
C LEU A 24 7.70 8.33 5.45
N GLN A 25 8.09 7.79 4.28
CA GLN A 25 7.37 8.00 3.02
C GLN A 25 5.91 7.56 3.13
N ASN A 26 5.65 6.37 3.69
CA ASN A 26 4.29 5.85 3.87
C ASN A 26 3.49 6.71 4.86
N LEU A 27 4.11 7.18 5.94
CA LEU A 27 3.50 8.10 6.89
C LEU A 27 3.12 9.43 6.24
N ILE A 28 4.01 10.01 5.44
CA ILE A 28 3.76 11.24 4.67
C ILE A 28 2.57 11.04 3.72
N THR A 29 2.53 9.93 2.99
CA THR A 29 1.43 9.62 2.05
C THR A 29 0.10 9.46 2.79
N PHE A 30 0.11 8.78 3.94
CA PHE A 30 -1.09 8.64 4.78
C PHE A 30 -1.56 9.99 5.32
N SER A 31 -0.63 10.83 5.82
CA SER A 31 -0.93 12.18 6.31
C SER A 31 -1.51 13.08 5.23
N LEU A 32 -1.01 12.98 3.98
CA LEU A 32 -1.55 13.72 2.86
C LEU A 32 -3.03 13.39 2.64
N GLY A 33 -3.40 12.11 2.63
CA GLY A 33 -4.81 11.70 2.49
C GLY A 33 -5.71 12.22 3.61
N LEU A 34 -5.20 12.31 4.85
CA LEU A 34 -5.93 12.92 5.97
C LEU A 34 -6.11 14.44 5.78
N ILE A 35 -5.05 15.15 5.37
CA ILE A 35 -5.09 16.59 5.11
C ILE A 35 -6.08 16.91 3.99
N ASP A 36 -6.04 16.17 2.89
CA ASP A 36 -6.98 16.35 1.76
C ASP A 36 -8.43 16.17 2.23
N THR A 37 -8.69 15.11 3.00
CA THR A 37 -10.03 14.85 3.56
C THR A 37 -10.49 15.97 4.49
N LEU A 38 -9.61 16.45 5.36
CA LEU A 38 -9.91 17.56 6.28
C LEU A 38 -10.19 18.87 5.52
N MET A 39 -9.45 19.16 4.46
CA MET A 39 -9.67 20.37 3.66
C MET A 39 -10.98 20.32 2.88
N VAL A 40 -11.28 19.19 2.27
CA VAL A 40 -12.56 18.98 1.56
C VAL A 40 -13.75 19.00 2.51
N SER A 41 -13.63 18.46 3.73
CA SER A 41 -14.71 18.46 4.72
C SER A 41 -15.16 19.87 5.14
N GLN A 42 -14.29 20.86 5.01
CA GLN A 42 -14.64 22.28 5.30
C GLN A 42 -15.55 22.90 4.24
N LEU A 43 -15.69 22.30 3.04
CA LEU A 43 -16.62 22.76 2.01
C LEU A 43 -18.07 22.41 2.34
N GLY A 44 -18.28 21.28 3.02
CA GLY A 44 -19.60 20.79 3.43
C GLY A 44 -19.74 19.27 3.35
N ASN A 45 -20.85 18.77 3.91
CA ASN A 45 -21.09 17.34 3.98
C ASN A 45 -21.37 16.71 2.58
N ASN A 46 -21.97 17.47 1.66
CA ASN A 46 -22.27 16.99 0.31
C ASN A 46 -20.99 16.85 -0.52
N GLU A 47 -20.10 17.83 -0.44
CA GLU A 47 -18.81 17.84 -1.10
C GLU A 47 -17.91 16.71 -0.60
N MET A 48 -17.87 16.51 0.72
CA MET A 48 -17.13 15.41 1.34
C MET A 48 -17.71 14.05 0.91
N ALA A 49 -19.04 13.90 0.89
CA ALA A 49 -19.69 12.67 0.45
C ALA A 49 -19.41 12.38 -1.04
N ALA A 50 -19.42 13.42 -1.89
CA ALA A 50 -19.13 13.28 -3.32
C ALA A 50 -17.68 12.82 -3.55
N VAL A 51 -16.69 13.41 -2.87
CA VAL A 51 -15.28 12.99 -2.97
C VAL A 51 -15.07 11.58 -2.40
N THR A 52 -15.75 11.24 -1.31
CA THR A 52 -15.68 9.89 -0.73
C THR A 52 -16.21 8.84 -1.72
N ALA A 53 -17.33 9.10 -2.38
CA ALA A 53 -17.87 8.25 -3.43
C ALA A 53 -16.92 8.16 -4.64
N ALA A 54 -16.33 9.28 -5.06
CA ALA A 54 -15.36 9.33 -6.15
C ALA A 54 -14.06 8.55 -5.86
N ASN A 55 -13.68 8.41 -4.60
CA ASN A 55 -12.50 7.62 -4.21
C ASN A 55 -12.67 6.11 -4.45
N VAL A 56 -13.89 5.60 -4.60
CA VAL A 56 -14.12 4.17 -4.90
C VAL A 56 -13.55 3.78 -6.27
N PRO A 57 -13.89 4.42 -7.41
CA PRO A 57 -13.25 4.13 -8.69
C PRO A 57 -11.77 4.54 -8.73
N VAL A 58 -11.35 5.55 -7.98
CA VAL A 58 -9.92 5.94 -7.85
C VAL A 58 -9.09 4.83 -7.20
N PHE A 59 -9.67 4.03 -6.31
CA PHE A 59 -9.00 2.88 -5.71
C PHE A 59 -8.51 1.87 -6.75
N LEU A 60 -9.21 1.71 -7.89
CA LEU A 60 -8.74 0.87 -8.99
C LEU A 60 -7.39 1.38 -9.54
N LEU A 61 -7.25 2.70 -9.72
CA LEU A 61 -5.98 3.30 -10.17
C LEU A 61 -4.85 3.08 -9.15
N ILE A 62 -5.16 3.24 -7.86
CA ILE A 62 -4.20 2.97 -6.77
C ILE A 62 -3.72 1.52 -6.84
N SER A 63 -4.63 0.56 -7.01
CA SER A 63 -4.31 -0.87 -7.10
C SER A 63 -3.44 -1.19 -8.32
N ILE A 64 -3.71 -0.56 -9.48
CA ILE A 64 -2.89 -0.69 -10.69
C ILE A 64 -1.47 -0.16 -10.43
N VAL A 65 -1.34 1.03 -9.83
CA VAL A 65 -0.03 1.60 -9.48
C VAL A 65 0.74 0.65 -8.56
N PHE A 66 0.10 0.10 -7.52
CA PHE A 66 0.72 -0.83 -6.58
C PHE A 66 1.18 -2.13 -7.25
N GLY A 67 0.35 -2.72 -8.12
CA GLY A 67 0.67 -3.94 -8.85
C GLY A 67 1.90 -3.76 -9.77
N VAL A 68 1.91 -2.67 -10.56
CA VAL A 68 3.03 -2.31 -11.44
C VAL A 68 4.29 -2.01 -10.63
N GLN A 69 4.19 -1.23 -9.57
CA GLN A 69 5.29 -0.86 -8.69
C GLN A 69 5.92 -2.08 -8.00
N SER A 70 5.11 -3.04 -7.56
CA SER A 70 5.59 -4.27 -6.94
C SER A 70 6.29 -5.17 -7.96
N GLY A 71 5.70 -5.37 -9.14
CA GLY A 71 6.30 -6.18 -10.20
C GLY A 71 7.65 -5.66 -10.67
N VAL A 72 7.76 -4.33 -10.87
CA VAL A 72 9.05 -3.71 -11.24
C VAL A 72 10.07 -3.84 -10.11
N GLY A 73 9.64 -3.71 -8.86
CA GLY A 73 10.50 -3.85 -7.69
C GLY A 73 11.14 -5.24 -7.57
N ILE A 74 10.37 -6.31 -7.84
CA ILE A 74 10.86 -7.69 -7.84
C ILE A 74 11.98 -7.88 -8.86
N LEU A 75 11.74 -7.44 -10.10
CA LEU A 75 12.73 -7.57 -11.18
C LEU A 75 14.00 -6.75 -10.91
N ILE A 76 13.81 -5.47 -10.55
CA ILE A 76 14.94 -4.55 -10.38
C ILE A 76 15.82 -4.95 -9.20
N SER A 77 15.26 -5.42 -8.08
CA SER A 77 16.06 -5.82 -6.92
C SER A 77 17.01 -6.98 -7.25
N GLN A 78 16.56 -7.96 -8.04
CA GLN A 78 17.41 -9.08 -8.47
C GLN A 78 18.41 -8.67 -9.57
N TYR A 79 18.00 -7.86 -10.56
CA TYR A 79 18.95 -7.32 -11.55
C TYR A 79 19.99 -6.40 -10.91
N TRP A 80 19.65 -5.69 -9.84
CA TRP A 80 20.60 -4.89 -9.06
C TRP A 80 21.66 -5.76 -8.39
N GLY A 81 21.28 -6.91 -7.82
CA GLY A 81 22.24 -7.89 -7.32
C GLY A 81 23.24 -8.35 -8.39
N LYS A 82 22.79 -8.56 -9.62
CA LYS A 82 23.64 -8.92 -10.79
C LYS A 82 24.38 -7.75 -11.41
N ARG A 83 24.14 -6.50 -10.98
CA ARG A 83 24.69 -5.28 -11.58
C ARG A 83 24.32 -5.11 -13.06
N ASP A 84 23.18 -5.68 -13.49
CA ASP A 84 22.68 -5.56 -14.87
C ASP A 84 21.82 -4.31 -15.05
N LEU A 85 22.46 -3.16 -15.22
CA LEU A 85 21.81 -1.85 -15.39
C LEU A 85 20.97 -1.77 -16.67
N LYS A 86 21.34 -2.56 -17.70
CA LYS A 86 20.60 -2.58 -18.98
C LYS A 86 19.24 -3.24 -18.81
N SER A 87 19.18 -4.37 -18.10
CA SER A 87 17.91 -5.05 -17.80
C SER A 87 17.06 -4.23 -16.81
N ILE A 88 17.66 -3.47 -15.90
CA ILE A 88 16.95 -2.50 -15.07
C ILE A 88 16.24 -1.45 -15.95
N SER A 89 16.94 -0.86 -16.94
CA SER A 89 16.34 0.11 -17.87
C SER A 89 15.20 -0.51 -18.68
N ARG A 90 15.34 -1.79 -19.13
CA ARG A 90 14.27 -2.53 -19.82
C ARG A 90 13.06 -2.75 -18.92
N ALA A 91 13.27 -3.13 -17.66
CA ALA A 91 12.19 -3.34 -16.70
C ALA A 91 11.41 -2.04 -16.42
N ILE A 92 12.10 -0.90 -16.23
CA ILE A 92 11.49 0.42 -16.11
C ILE A 92 10.70 0.75 -17.39
N GLY A 93 11.24 0.47 -18.58
CA GLY A 93 10.57 0.71 -19.86
C GLY A 93 9.24 -0.04 -19.98
N VAL A 94 9.25 -1.37 -19.76
CA VAL A 94 8.03 -2.19 -19.80
C VAL A 94 7.00 -1.70 -18.79
N ALA A 95 7.42 -1.48 -17.54
CA ALA A 95 6.52 -1.00 -16.48
C ALA A 95 5.90 0.35 -16.86
N SER A 96 6.70 1.27 -17.43
CA SER A 96 6.21 2.58 -17.87
C SER A 96 5.19 2.46 -19.01
N PHE A 97 5.48 1.64 -20.05
CA PHE A 97 4.55 1.45 -21.15
C PHE A 97 3.23 0.83 -20.70
N LEU A 98 3.28 -0.31 -19.99
CA LEU A 98 2.07 -0.99 -19.55
C LEU A 98 1.33 -0.21 -18.47
N GLY A 99 2.06 0.34 -17.50
CA GLY A 99 1.48 1.10 -16.41
C GLY A 99 0.77 2.36 -16.91
N VAL A 100 1.41 3.13 -17.79
CA VAL A 100 0.79 4.32 -18.41
C VAL A 100 -0.40 3.93 -19.27
N ALA A 101 -0.29 2.86 -20.09
CA ALA A 101 -1.42 2.40 -20.90
C ALA A 101 -2.64 2.03 -20.04
N LEU A 102 -2.44 1.27 -18.96
CA LEU A 102 -3.51 0.91 -18.02
C LEU A 102 -4.08 2.14 -17.30
N ALA A 103 -3.22 3.02 -16.78
CA ALA A 103 -3.65 4.23 -16.10
C ALA A 103 -4.42 5.16 -17.05
N LEU A 104 -3.97 5.28 -18.32
CA LEU A 104 -4.61 6.11 -19.34
C LEU A 104 -5.98 5.55 -19.73
N VAL A 105 -6.12 4.24 -19.90
CA VAL A 105 -7.43 3.61 -20.20
C VAL A 105 -8.43 3.95 -19.10
N VAL A 106 -8.06 3.77 -17.83
CA VAL A 106 -8.95 4.10 -16.71
C VAL A 106 -9.22 5.60 -16.64
N ALA A 107 -8.19 6.45 -16.81
CA ALA A 107 -8.34 7.91 -16.82
C ALA A 107 -9.30 8.39 -17.91
N VAL A 108 -9.22 7.83 -19.13
CA VAL A 108 -10.14 8.14 -20.24
C VAL A 108 -11.57 7.70 -19.92
N VAL A 109 -11.75 6.52 -19.32
CA VAL A 109 -13.06 6.05 -18.89
C VAL A 109 -13.67 6.98 -17.83
N LEU A 110 -12.88 7.40 -16.82
CA LEU A 110 -13.32 8.35 -15.79
C LEU A 110 -13.61 9.75 -16.37
N PHE A 111 -12.91 10.15 -17.44
CA PHE A 111 -13.11 11.42 -18.10
C PHE A 111 -14.38 11.44 -18.97
N LEU A 112 -14.64 10.37 -19.74
CA LEU A 112 -15.77 10.31 -20.68
C LEU A 112 -17.11 10.04 -19.98
N TRP A 113 -17.12 9.22 -18.93
CA TRP A 113 -18.34 8.79 -18.23
C TRP A 113 -18.35 9.11 -16.72
N PRO A 114 -17.91 10.30 -16.27
CA PRO A 114 -17.75 10.56 -14.83
C PRO A 114 -19.07 10.55 -14.07
N VAL A 115 -20.16 11.09 -14.65
CA VAL A 115 -21.48 11.13 -14.00
C VAL A 115 -22.07 9.72 -13.88
N GLN A 116 -21.99 8.93 -14.95
CA GLN A 116 -22.49 7.55 -14.96
C GLN A 116 -21.74 6.67 -13.93
N ILE A 117 -20.45 6.85 -13.83
CA ILE A 117 -19.63 6.14 -12.83
C ILE A 117 -20.01 6.58 -11.42
N MET A 118 -20.21 7.88 -11.20
CA MET A 118 -20.65 8.38 -9.91
C MET A 118 -22.08 7.90 -9.55
N ASP A 119 -22.98 7.78 -10.52
CA ASP A 119 -24.34 7.26 -10.31
C ASP A 119 -24.33 5.77 -9.90
N LEU A 120 -23.29 5.00 -10.27
CA LEU A 120 -23.07 3.65 -9.76
C LEU A 120 -22.60 3.64 -8.28
N MET A 121 -21.97 4.72 -7.84
CA MET A 121 -21.43 4.83 -6.47
C MET A 121 -22.39 5.48 -5.50
N SER A 122 -23.41 6.22 -5.97
CA SER A 122 -24.36 6.96 -5.14
C SER A 122 -25.77 7.00 -5.77
N ASN A 123 -26.77 6.70 -4.96
CA ASN A 123 -28.17 6.84 -5.38
C ASN A 123 -28.66 8.30 -5.45
N LYS A 124 -27.80 9.26 -5.12
CA LYS A 124 -28.13 10.70 -5.11
C LYS A 124 -27.46 11.40 -6.27
N HIS A 125 -28.18 11.61 -7.36
CA HIS A 125 -27.69 12.20 -8.60
C HIS A 125 -27.00 13.58 -8.40
N HIS A 126 -27.41 14.40 -7.43
CA HIS A 126 -26.75 15.67 -7.15
C HIS A 126 -25.30 15.47 -6.63
N LEU A 127 -25.02 14.39 -5.88
CA LEU A 127 -23.64 14.05 -5.47
C LEU A 127 -22.79 13.60 -6.65
N SER A 128 -23.43 12.93 -7.63
CA SER A 128 -22.75 12.55 -8.86
C SER A 128 -22.31 13.77 -9.68
N LEU A 129 -23.14 14.79 -9.75
CA LEU A 129 -22.80 16.05 -10.41
C LEU A 129 -21.68 16.81 -9.69
N LEU A 130 -21.64 16.77 -8.35
CA LEU A 130 -20.56 17.39 -7.55
C LEU A 130 -19.23 16.64 -7.67
N GLY A 131 -19.26 15.30 -7.75
CA GLY A 131 -18.05 14.47 -7.84
C GLY A 131 -17.52 14.29 -9.27
N ALA A 132 -18.33 14.48 -10.30
CA ALA A 132 -17.92 14.29 -11.69
C ALA A 132 -16.74 15.18 -12.14
N PRO A 133 -16.66 16.49 -11.82
CA PRO A 133 -15.51 17.31 -12.14
C PRO A 133 -14.23 16.80 -11.48
N TYR A 134 -14.33 16.34 -10.22
CA TYR A 134 -13.22 15.73 -9.50
C TYR A 134 -12.69 14.49 -10.24
N LEU A 135 -13.58 13.55 -10.64
CA LEU A 135 -13.20 12.33 -11.36
C LEU A 135 -12.53 12.61 -12.69
N ARG A 136 -13.00 13.62 -13.45
CA ARG A 136 -12.39 14.00 -14.73
C ARG A 136 -10.94 14.38 -14.61
N VAL A 137 -10.58 15.09 -13.55
CA VAL A 137 -9.24 15.62 -13.35
C VAL A 137 -8.35 14.58 -12.66
N ILE A 138 -8.86 13.94 -11.60
CA ILE A 138 -8.07 13.04 -10.76
C ILE A 138 -7.53 11.83 -11.53
N GLY A 139 -8.30 11.30 -12.50
CA GLY A 139 -7.88 10.18 -13.33
C GLY A 139 -6.54 10.43 -14.03
N PHE A 140 -6.36 11.61 -14.62
CA PHE A 140 -5.12 11.97 -15.30
C PHE A 140 -3.94 12.17 -14.35
N SER A 141 -4.17 12.53 -13.09
CA SER A 141 -3.11 12.65 -12.09
C SER A 141 -2.37 11.33 -11.88
N TYR A 142 -3.09 10.20 -12.01
CA TYR A 142 -2.53 8.87 -11.83
C TYR A 142 -1.64 8.41 -12.99
N VAL A 143 -1.75 9.01 -14.18
CA VAL A 143 -0.80 8.76 -15.27
C VAL A 143 0.60 9.27 -14.89
N PHE A 144 0.69 10.47 -14.34
CA PHE A 144 1.95 11.04 -13.84
C PHE A 144 2.42 10.31 -12.57
N ASN A 145 1.51 9.99 -11.67
CA ASN A 145 1.80 9.21 -10.47
C ASN A 145 2.36 7.82 -10.80
N MET A 146 1.87 7.16 -11.85
CA MET A 146 2.37 5.87 -12.32
C MET A 146 3.87 5.95 -12.66
N LEU A 147 4.27 6.92 -13.47
CA LEU A 147 5.66 7.12 -13.87
C LEU A 147 6.56 7.43 -12.67
N SER A 148 6.11 8.34 -11.79
CA SER A 148 6.84 8.68 -10.57
C SER A 148 6.99 7.46 -9.65
N SER A 149 5.93 6.68 -9.45
CA SER A 149 5.92 5.49 -8.59
C SER A 149 6.82 4.37 -9.11
N ILE A 150 6.87 4.15 -10.43
CA ILE A 150 7.80 3.21 -11.06
C ILE A 150 9.24 3.62 -10.77
N TYR A 151 9.58 4.90 -10.96
CA TYR A 151 10.92 5.40 -10.72
C TYR A 151 11.30 5.36 -9.23
N VAL A 152 10.38 5.71 -8.33
CA VAL A 152 10.57 5.58 -6.87
C VAL A 152 10.80 4.12 -6.48
N SER A 153 10.05 3.17 -7.06
CA SER A 153 10.25 1.74 -6.82
C SER A 153 11.62 1.28 -7.33
N ALA A 154 12.05 1.75 -8.50
CA ALA A 154 13.38 1.48 -9.03
C ALA A 154 14.47 2.02 -8.10
N GLN A 155 14.37 3.27 -7.64
CA GLN A 155 15.32 3.86 -6.71
C GLN A 155 15.39 3.10 -5.38
N ARG A 156 14.24 2.66 -4.86
CA ARG A 156 14.16 1.82 -3.66
C ARG A 156 14.87 0.49 -3.87
N SER A 157 14.64 -0.16 -5.00
CA SER A 157 15.22 -1.47 -5.33
C SER A 157 16.74 -1.43 -5.51
N VAL A 158 17.31 -0.26 -5.82
CA VAL A 158 18.77 -0.01 -5.86
C VAL A 158 19.27 0.66 -4.57
N GLU A 159 18.56 0.43 -3.45
CA GLU A 159 18.96 0.86 -2.10
C GLU A 159 18.88 2.38 -1.84
N ASN A 160 18.36 3.17 -2.77
CA ASN A 160 18.16 4.61 -2.59
C ASN A 160 16.73 4.93 -2.10
N SER A 161 16.36 4.40 -0.92
CA SER A 161 15.01 4.58 -0.36
C SER A 161 14.69 6.02 0.06
N SER A 162 15.70 6.84 0.37
CA SER A 162 15.53 8.25 0.76
C SER A 162 14.99 9.12 -0.38
N PHE A 163 15.14 8.71 -1.64
CA PHE A 163 14.61 9.44 -2.78
C PHE A 163 13.09 9.59 -2.71
N GLY A 164 12.38 8.47 -2.52
CA GLY A 164 10.91 8.47 -2.43
C GLY A 164 10.40 9.32 -1.26
N MET A 165 11.01 9.23 -0.09
CA MET A 165 10.66 10.04 1.08
C MET A 165 10.75 11.55 0.78
N LYS A 166 11.84 12.01 0.17
CA LYS A 166 12.04 13.42 -0.16
C LYS A 166 11.05 13.90 -1.22
N LEU A 167 10.82 13.08 -2.25
CA LEU A 167 9.89 13.37 -3.33
C LEU A 167 8.46 13.54 -2.83
N PHE A 168 7.96 12.56 -2.05
CA PHE A 168 6.60 12.62 -1.50
C PHE A 168 6.46 13.71 -0.42
N GLY A 169 7.53 14.00 0.35
CA GLY A 169 7.53 15.15 1.26
C GLY A 169 7.34 16.48 0.53
N MET A 170 8.09 16.70 -0.54
CA MET A 170 7.92 17.88 -1.40
C MET A 170 6.51 17.95 -1.99
N SER A 171 6.02 16.82 -2.53
CA SER A 171 4.69 16.75 -3.12
C SER A 171 3.58 17.06 -2.12
N THR A 172 3.69 16.56 -0.89
CA THR A 172 2.72 16.83 0.18
C THR A 172 2.63 18.32 0.50
N VAL A 173 3.78 19.00 0.64
CA VAL A 173 3.82 20.44 0.89
C VAL A 173 3.18 21.20 -0.27
N LEU A 174 3.54 20.85 -1.52
CA LEU A 174 2.99 21.46 -2.71
C LEU A 174 1.48 21.24 -2.82
N ASN A 175 1.02 20.00 -2.63
CA ASN A 175 -0.40 19.66 -2.71
C ASN A 175 -1.22 20.40 -1.64
N THR A 176 -0.76 20.39 -0.38
CA THR A 176 -1.44 21.12 0.70
C THR A 176 -1.53 22.61 0.41
N GLY A 177 -0.45 23.22 -0.10
CA GLY A 177 -0.44 24.62 -0.50
C GLY A 177 -1.41 24.91 -1.65
N MET A 178 -1.38 24.08 -2.71
CA MET A 178 -2.29 24.23 -3.84
C MET A 178 -3.75 23.97 -3.46
N ASN A 179 -4.02 23.01 -2.57
CA ASN A 179 -5.34 22.78 -2.00
C ASN A 179 -5.86 24.05 -1.29
N TYR A 180 -5.03 24.68 -0.45
CA TYR A 180 -5.41 25.90 0.24
C TYR A 180 -5.76 27.05 -0.74
N LEU A 181 -5.01 27.19 -1.82
CA LEU A 181 -5.25 28.21 -2.83
C LEU A 181 -6.49 27.93 -3.67
N LEU A 182 -6.65 26.68 -4.17
CA LEU A 182 -7.68 26.36 -5.17
C LEU A 182 -9.02 25.92 -4.55
N ILE A 183 -9.01 25.26 -3.38
CA ILE A 183 -10.25 24.88 -2.69
C ILE A 183 -10.95 26.13 -2.15
N PHE A 184 -10.19 27.02 -1.50
CA PHE A 184 -10.75 28.16 -0.77
C PHE A 184 -10.64 29.49 -1.52
N GLY A 185 -10.03 29.54 -2.71
CA GLY A 185 -9.91 30.77 -3.50
C GLY A 185 -9.07 31.84 -2.82
N LYS A 186 -7.92 31.47 -2.23
CA LYS A 186 -7.05 32.42 -1.53
C LYS A 186 -5.99 33.02 -2.45
N CYS A 187 -5.40 34.16 -2.04
CA CYS A 187 -4.31 34.84 -2.76
C CYS A 187 -4.65 35.20 -4.23
N GLY A 188 -5.91 35.46 -4.55
CA GLY A 188 -6.35 35.85 -5.91
C GLY A 188 -6.64 34.65 -6.84
N PHE A 189 -6.55 33.42 -6.35
CA PHE A 189 -6.98 32.25 -7.10
C PHE A 189 -8.50 32.05 -7.05
N PRO A 190 -9.12 31.47 -8.10
CA PRO A 190 -10.55 31.18 -8.09
C PRO A 190 -10.88 30.10 -7.07
N MET A 191 -12.02 30.21 -6.40
CA MET A 191 -12.56 29.19 -5.51
C MET A 191 -13.17 28.06 -6.36
N LEU A 192 -12.49 26.95 -6.50
CA LEU A 192 -12.90 25.79 -7.31
C LEU A 192 -13.49 24.63 -6.48
N GLY A 193 -13.45 24.74 -5.13
CA GLY A 193 -14.03 23.72 -4.25
C GLY A 193 -13.45 22.32 -4.50
N VAL A 194 -14.32 21.34 -4.73
CA VAL A 194 -13.96 19.93 -4.97
C VAL A 194 -13.08 19.74 -6.22
N GLU A 195 -13.36 20.46 -7.30
CA GLU A 195 -12.54 20.42 -8.50
C GLU A 195 -11.12 20.97 -8.24
N GLY A 196 -11.03 22.01 -7.40
CA GLY A 196 -9.75 22.57 -6.94
C GLY A 196 -8.85 21.55 -6.24
N ALA A 197 -9.42 20.64 -5.45
CA ALA A 197 -8.68 19.55 -4.82
C ALA A 197 -8.10 18.58 -5.87
N ALA A 198 -8.85 18.24 -6.90
CA ALA A 198 -8.37 17.38 -7.98
C ALA A 198 -7.26 18.04 -8.80
N ILE A 199 -7.38 19.33 -9.12
CA ILE A 199 -6.37 20.11 -9.84
C ILE A 199 -5.09 20.23 -8.99
N ALA A 200 -5.20 20.50 -7.70
CA ALA A 200 -4.04 20.56 -6.78
C ALA A 200 -3.29 19.22 -6.77
N THR A 201 -4.02 18.10 -6.73
CA THR A 201 -3.44 16.76 -6.82
C THR A 201 -2.76 16.55 -8.18
N LEU A 202 -3.40 16.90 -9.29
CA LEU A 202 -2.81 16.80 -10.63
C LEU A 202 -1.49 17.58 -10.73
N LEU A 203 -1.49 18.86 -10.30
CA LEU A 203 -0.29 19.70 -10.33
C LEU A 203 0.85 19.12 -9.49
N SER A 204 0.54 18.59 -8.32
CA SER A 204 1.52 17.94 -7.45
C SER A 204 2.10 16.69 -8.09
N ARG A 205 1.29 15.86 -8.75
CA ARG A 205 1.76 14.65 -9.48
C ARG A 205 2.59 15.01 -10.71
N VAL A 206 2.24 16.08 -11.42
CA VAL A 206 3.07 16.61 -12.51
C VAL A 206 4.42 17.08 -11.97
N ALA A 207 4.45 17.81 -10.85
CA ALA A 207 5.70 18.24 -10.23
C ALA A 207 6.56 17.05 -9.77
N GLU A 208 5.96 16.03 -9.15
CA GLU A 208 6.64 14.76 -8.83
C GLU A 208 7.29 14.15 -10.07
N PHE A 209 6.53 14.03 -11.16
CA PHE A 209 7.02 13.46 -12.41
C PHE A 209 8.18 14.26 -12.99
N VAL A 210 8.09 15.59 -13.02
CA VAL A 210 9.16 16.48 -13.51
C VAL A 210 10.43 16.29 -12.68
N VAL A 211 10.32 16.24 -11.35
CA VAL A 211 11.47 15.98 -10.47
C VAL A 211 12.05 14.59 -10.72
N CYS A 212 11.20 13.55 -10.84
CA CYS A 212 11.64 12.21 -11.19
C CYS A 212 12.39 12.19 -12.53
N LEU A 213 11.86 12.87 -13.56
CA LEU A 213 12.48 12.93 -14.88
C LEU A 213 13.85 13.62 -14.82
N ILE A 214 13.96 14.76 -14.14
CA ILE A 214 15.24 15.47 -13.96
C ILE A 214 16.24 14.58 -13.22
N CYS A 215 15.81 13.91 -12.16
CA CYS A 215 16.67 12.99 -11.41
C CYS A 215 17.07 11.78 -12.25
N ALA A 216 16.17 11.24 -13.07
CA ALA A 216 16.45 10.12 -13.97
C ALA A 216 17.49 10.49 -15.04
N LEU A 217 17.36 11.70 -15.61
CA LEU A 217 18.31 12.24 -16.60
C LEU A 217 19.71 12.47 -16.02
N ARG A 218 19.79 12.79 -14.72
CA ARG A 218 21.06 13.11 -14.02
C ARG A 218 21.60 11.96 -13.17
N SER A 219 20.89 10.85 -13.09
CA SER A 219 21.22 9.74 -12.20
C SER A 219 22.51 9.06 -12.63
N ARG A 220 23.46 8.95 -11.67
CA ARG A 220 24.65 8.11 -11.80
C ARG A 220 24.45 6.71 -11.23
N VAL A 221 23.43 6.51 -10.42
CA VAL A 221 23.13 5.23 -9.77
C VAL A 221 22.40 4.29 -10.73
N ILE A 222 21.41 4.83 -11.44
CA ILE A 222 20.68 4.14 -12.50
C ILE A 222 20.86 4.99 -13.76
N PRO A 223 21.98 4.87 -14.48
CA PRO A 223 22.11 5.50 -15.79
C PRO A 223 21.12 4.82 -16.75
N LEU A 224 20.10 5.56 -17.17
CA LEU A 224 19.07 5.01 -18.05
C LEU A 224 19.64 4.82 -19.47
N ASP A 225 19.62 3.58 -19.95
CA ASP A 225 19.82 3.27 -21.36
C ASP A 225 18.51 3.52 -22.12
N TRP A 226 18.41 4.68 -22.77
CA TRP A 226 17.22 5.11 -23.51
C TRP A 226 16.80 4.16 -24.62
N LYS A 227 17.76 3.47 -25.25
CA LYS A 227 17.46 2.45 -26.26
C LYS A 227 16.84 1.22 -25.65
N ALA A 228 17.39 0.76 -24.51
CA ALA A 228 16.87 -0.36 -23.77
C ALA A 228 15.49 -0.05 -23.15
N LEU A 229 15.28 1.17 -22.68
CA LEU A 229 14.00 1.65 -22.15
C LEU A 229 12.91 1.70 -23.22
N ALA A 230 13.24 2.24 -24.42
CA ALA A 230 12.28 2.37 -25.51
C ALA A 230 11.99 1.04 -26.23
N ARG A 231 12.92 0.08 -26.19
CA ARG A 231 12.77 -1.24 -26.80
C ARG A 231 13.12 -2.36 -25.83
N PRO A 232 12.27 -2.59 -24.84
CA PRO A 232 12.57 -3.52 -23.74
C PRO A 232 12.62 -4.99 -24.15
N GLY A 233 11.98 -5.36 -25.27
CA GLY A 233 11.93 -6.73 -25.78
C GLY A 233 10.78 -7.55 -25.18
N GLY A 234 10.31 -8.54 -25.96
CA GLY A 234 9.14 -9.38 -25.58
C GLY A 234 9.40 -10.27 -24.36
N GLU A 235 10.63 -10.71 -24.15
CA GLU A 235 11.00 -11.53 -22.98
C GLU A 235 10.82 -10.73 -21.67
N MET A 236 11.29 -9.47 -21.63
CA MET A 236 11.11 -8.62 -20.46
C MET A 236 9.64 -8.32 -20.21
N LEU A 237 8.86 -8.09 -21.26
CA LEU A 237 7.41 -7.92 -21.20
C LEU A 237 6.74 -9.15 -20.55
N ARG A 238 7.05 -10.36 -21.03
CA ARG A 238 6.50 -11.61 -20.50
C ARG A 238 6.84 -11.79 -19.02
N ARG A 239 8.11 -11.55 -18.65
CA ARG A 239 8.56 -11.61 -17.25
C ARG A 239 7.81 -10.60 -16.39
N PHE A 240 7.73 -9.36 -16.83
CA PHE A 240 7.04 -8.31 -16.10
C PHE A 240 5.57 -8.67 -15.87
N VAL A 241 4.83 -9.09 -16.90
CA VAL A 241 3.43 -9.51 -16.77
C VAL A 241 3.30 -10.69 -15.82
N LYS A 242 4.18 -11.69 -15.91
CA LYS A 242 4.17 -12.88 -15.03
C LYS A 242 4.28 -12.52 -13.54
N TYR A 243 5.11 -11.54 -13.19
CA TYR A 243 5.33 -11.16 -11.80
C TYR A 243 4.44 -10.00 -11.32
N SER A 244 3.92 -9.16 -12.21
CA SER A 244 3.03 -8.05 -11.86
C SER A 244 1.56 -8.43 -11.79
N SER A 245 1.08 -9.30 -12.70
CA SER A 245 -0.36 -9.60 -12.78
C SER A 245 -0.92 -10.28 -11.53
N PRO A 246 -0.23 -11.25 -10.87
CA PRO A 246 -0.77 -11.80 -9.64
C PRO A 246 -0.84 -10.78 -8.50
N VAL A 247 0.13 -9.83 -8.45
CA VAL A 247 0.10 -8.76 -7.45
C VAL A 247 -1.04 -7.79 -7.73
N LEU A 248 -1.29 -7.43 -8.99
CA LEU A 248 -2.43 -6.59 -9.35
C LEU A 248 -3.75 -7.23 -8.92
N VAL A 249 -3.93 -8.52 -9.21
CA VAL A 249 -5.10 -9.29 -8.76
C VAL A 249 -5.19 -9.29 -7.23
N ASN A 250 -4.06 -9.49 -6.55
CA ASN A 250 -4.01 -9.43 -5.09
C ASN A 250 -4.54 -8.12 -4.52
N GLU A 251 -4.05 -6.98 -5.02
CA GLU A 251 -4.46 -5.67 -4.52
C GLU A 251 -5.94 -5.40 -4.75
N LEU A 252 -6.47 -5.78 -5.93
CA LEU A 252 -7.90 -5.64 -6.23
C LEU A 252 -8.77 -6.49 -5.30
N PHE A 253 -8.46 -7.77 -5.16
CA PHE A 253 -9.25 -8.66 -4.31
C PHE A 253 -9.09 -8.37 -2.82
N TRP A 254 -7.91 -7.92 -2.38
CA TRP A 254 -7.71 -7.46 -1.01
C TRP A 254 -8.60 -6.23 -0.69
N GLY A 255 -8.68 -5.27 -1.61
CA GLY A 255 -9.54 -4.11 -1.46
C GLY A 255 -11.03 -4.47 -1.48
N LEU A 256 -11.44 -5.36 -2.38
CA LEU A 256 -12.82 -5.89 -2.41
C LEU A 256 -13.17 -6.63 -1.10
N GLY A 257 -12.25 -7.42 -0.57
CA GLY A 257 -12.43 -8.11 0.71
C GLY A 257 -12.64 -7.13 1.88
N ASN A 258 -11.86 -6.04 1.95
CA ASN A 258 -12.06 -5.00 2.95
C ASN A 258 -13.41 -4.26 2.79
N SER A 259 -13.84 -4.04 1.55
CA SER A 259 -15.16 -3.46 1.27
C SER A 259 -16.29 -4.40 1.72
N LEU A 260 -16.17 -5.70 1.42
CA LEU A 260 -17.13 -6.70 1.86
C LEU A 260 -17.18 -6.84 3.38
N LEU A 261 -16.03 -6.75 4.06
CA LEU A 261 -15.99 -6.71 5.53
C LEU A 261 -16.82 -5.54 6.07
N THR A 262 -16.67 -4.34 5.47
CA THR A 262 -17.46 -3.17 5.86
C THR A 262 -18.95 -3.39 5.63
N VAL A 263 -19.34 -4.05 4.54
CA VAL A 263 -20.73 -4.42 4.26
C VAL A 263 -21.24 -5.41 5.33
N ILE A 264 -20.47 -6.43 5.69
CA ILE A 264 -20.84 -7.40 6.74
C ILE A 264 -21.09 -6.67 8.06
N LEU A 265 -20.17 -5.81 8.49
CA LEU A 265 -20.31 -5.04 9.73
C LEU A 265 -21.52 -4.09 9.68
N GLY A 266 -21.81 -3.53 8.52
CA GLY A 266 -22.97 -2.66 8.30
C GLY A 266 -24.33 -3.36 8.35
N HIS A 267 -24.38 -4.69 8.35
CA HIS A 267 -25.60 -5.49 8.47
C HIS A 267 -25.75 -6.17 9.83
N THR A 268 -24.81 -5.95 10.76
CA THR A 268 -24.94 -6.44 12.15
C THR A 268 -26.02 -5.67 12.90
N VAL A 269 -26.55 -6.23 14.00
CA VAL A 269 -27.57 -5.59 14.85
C VAL A 269 -27.10 -4.23 15.41
N ILE A 270 -25.80 -4.08 15.65
CA ILE A 270 -25.14 -2.87 16.17
C ILE A 270 -24.32 -2.15 15.08
N SER A 271 -24.87 -2.12 13.86
CA SER A 271 -24.15 -1.70 12.65
C SER A 271 -23.61 -0.28 12.71
N VAL A 272 -24.37 0.67 13.24
CA VAL A 272 -23.95 2.10 13.26
C VAL A 272 -22.73 2.29 14.17
N GLU A 273 -22.81 1.76 15.37
CA GLU A 273 -21.74 1.85 16.37
C GLU A 273 -20.51 1.06 15.93
N PHE A 274 -20.72 -0.12 15.32
CA PHE A 274 -19.62 -0.95 14.84
C PHE A 274 -18.88 -0.31 13.66
N LEU A 275 -19.61 0.27 12.71
CA LEU A 275 -19.00 0.98 11.57
C LEU A 275 -18.23 2.22 12.05
N ALA A 276 -18.78 3.00 12.99
CA ALA A 276 -18.11 4.16 13.55
C ALA A 276 -16.81 3.76 14.26
N ALA A 277 -16.87 2.73 15.11
CA ALA A 277 -15.70 2.20 15.80
C ALA A 277 -14.65 1.67 14.82
N ASN A 278 -15.06 0.87 13.81
CA ASN A 278 -14.17 0.29 12.81
C ASN A 278 -13.50 1.34 11.94
N ALA A 279 -14.18 2.43 11.58
CA ALA A 279 -13.60 3.51 10.79
C ALA A 279 -12.45 4.21 11.53
N VAL A 280 -12.64 4.52 12.81
CA VAL A 280 -11.60 5.16 13.64
C VAL A 280 -10.45 4.19 13.90
N MET A 281 -10.75 2.96 14.32
CA MET A 281 -9.73 1.97 14.65
C MET A 281 -8.95 1.49 13.42
N GLY A 282 -9.58 1.39 12.27
CA GLY A 282 -8.91 1.07 11.00
C GLY A 282 -7.84 2.09 10.63
N ASN A 283 -8.11 3.38 10.81
CA ASN A 283 -7.12 4.44 10.57
C ASN A 283 -5.97 4.39 11.59
N LEU A 284 -6.26 4.19 12.87
CA LEU A 284 -5.24 4.07 13.91
C LEU A 284 -4.36 2.83 13.69
N ASN A 285 -4.94 1.69 13.33
CA ASN A 285 -4.20 0.47 13.04
C ASN A 285 -3.25 0.65 11.84
N ARG A 286 -3.70 1.31 10.77
CA ARG A 286 -2.86 1.64 9.62
C ARG A 286 -1.64 2.49 10.00
N LEU A 287 -1.80 3.42 10.93
CA LEU A 287 -0.70 4.27 11.42
C LEU A 287 0.42 3.43 12.05
N PHE A 288 0.09 2.44 12.86
CA PHE A 288 1.08 1.53 13.46
C PHE A 288 1.70 0.59 12.41
N LEU A 289 0.91 0.11 11.44
CA LEU A 289 1.39 -0.79 10.39
C LEU A 289 2.32 -0.12 9.37
N VAL A 290 2.39 1.21 9.30
CA VAL A 290 3.30 1.96 8.41
C VAL A 290 4.75 1.48 8.56
N VAL A 291 5.21 1.23 9.79
CA VAL A 291 6.57 0.74 10.05
C VAL A 291 6.74 -0.70 9.54
N CYS A 292 5.71 -1.54 9.70
CA CYS A 292 5.71 -2.92 9.21
C CYS A 292 5.78 -2.99 7.68
N PHE A 293 5.05 -2.11 6.98
CA PHE A 293 5.16 -1.97 5.52
C PHE A 293 6.55 -1.50 5.09
N GLY A 294 7.18 -0.60 5.86
CA GLY A 294 8.55 -0.17 5.63
C GLY A 294 9.55 -1.33 5.74
N LEU A 295 9.41 -2.16 6.79
CA LEU A 295 10.22 -3.37 6.98
C LEU A 295 9.99 -4.41 5.89
N GLY A 296 8.75 -4.64 5.48
CA GLY A 296 8.42 -5.56 4.37
C GLY A 296 9.08 -5.13 3.07
N ALA A 297 9.04 -3.83 2.74
CA ALA A 297 9.68 -3.29 1.55
C ALA A 297 11.22 -3.36 1.63
N ALA A 298 11.82 -3.09 2.80
CA ALA A 298 13.25 -3.26 3.00
C ALA A 298 13.67 -4.73 2.88
N THR A 299 12.87 -5.65 3.43
CA THR A 299 13.05 -7.10 3.27
C THR A 299 13.05 -7.49 1.80
N ALA A 300 12.10 -6.97 1.00
CA ALA A 300 12.03 -7.26 -0.44
C ALA A 300 13.31 -6.82 -1.18
N VAL A 301 13.85 -5.64 -0.86
CA VAL A 301 15.09 -5.14 -1.47
C VAL A 301 16.27 -6.02 -1.09
N MET A 302 16.42 -6.36 0.20
CA MET A 302 17.55 -7.16 0.70
C MET A 302 17.52 -8.59 0.14
N VAL A 303 16.36 -9.24 0.16
CA VAL A 303 16.18 -10.61 -0.33
C VAL A 303 16.35 -10.66 -1.85
N GLY A 304 15.71 -9.75 -2.60
CA GLY A 304 15.85 -9.72 -4.05
C GLY A 304 17.30 -9.48 -4.50
N LYS A 305 18.00 -8.55 -3.85
CA LYS A 305 19.43 -8.31 -4.09
C LYS A 305 20.28 -9.56 -3.80
N ALA A 306 20.07 -10.20 -2.66
CA ALA A 306 20.83 -11.39 -2.25
C ALA A 306 20.65 -12.56 -3.23
N ILE A 307 19.41 -12.76 -3.76
CA ILE A 307 19.16 -13.75 -4.83
C ILE A 307 19.90 -13.35 -6.11
N GLY A 308 19.84 -12.08 -6.50
CA GLY A 308 20.53 -11.57 -7.69
C GLY A 308 22.07 -11.69 -7.59
N GLU A 309 22.64 -11.56 -6.40
CA GLU A 309 24.06 -11.79 -6.11
C GLU A 309 24.45 -13.28 -6.19
N GLY A 310 23.48 -14.20 -6.26
CA GLY A 310 23.72 -15.64 -6.29
C GLY A 310 24.13 -16.21 -4.93
N GLN A 311 23.68 -15.61 -3.82
CA GLN A 311 23.94 -16.15 -2.49
C GLN A 311 23.39 -17.56 -2.33
N SER A 312 24.04 -18.36 -1.50
CA SER A 312 23.63 -19.75 -1.24
C SER A 312 22.22 -19.82 -0.62
N ARG A 313 21.53 -20.95 -0.81
CA ARG A 313 20.21 -21.17 -0.17
C ARG A 313 20.28 -21.04 1.34
N GLU A 314 21.35 -21.49 1.96
CA GLU A 314 21.56 -21.39 3.40
C GLU A 314 21.64 -19.93 3.86
N GLU A 315 22.38 -19.08 3.13
CA GLU A 315 22.51 -17.65 3.42
C GLU A 315 21.17 -16.92 3.24
N LEU A 316 20.44 -17.23 2.16
CA LEU A 316 19.10 -16.67 1.91
C LEU A 316 18.11 -17.07 3.01
N MET A 317 18.13 -18.33 3.45
CA MET A 317 17.31 -18.81 4.56
C MET A 317 17.70 -18.14 5.89
N ALA A 318 19.00 -17.96 6.14
CA ALA A 318 19.47 -17.26 7.32
C ALA A 318 19.07 -15.77 7.30
N LEU A 319 19.15 -15.10 6.14
CA LEU A 319 18.70 -13.73 5.93
C LEU A 319 17.18 -13.60 6.19
N SER A 320 16.38 -14.43 5.52
CA SER A 320 14.90 -14.45 5.68
C SER A 320 14.49 -14.69 7.14
N ARG A 321 15.16 -15.62 7.82
CA ARG A 321 14.92 -15.90 9.25
C ARG A 321 15.25 -14.70 10.13
N THR A 322 16.38 -14.04 9.88
CA THR A 322 16.77 -12.82 10.62
C THR A 322 15.73 -11.73 10.46
N LEU A 323 15.34 -11.41 9.21
CA LEU A 323 14.37 -10.37 8.90
C LEU A 323 13.00 -10.67 9.49
N SER A 324 12.55 -11.94 9.43
CA SER A 324 11.31 -12.38 10.07
C SER A 324 11.31 -12.13 11.58
N TRP A 325 12.38 -12.49 12.29
CA TRP A 325 12.49 -12.25 13.73
C TRP A 325 12.54 -10.76 14.07
N VAL A 326 13.28 -9.96 13.31
CA VAL A 326 13.31 -8.50 13.51
C VAL A 326 11.91 -7.91 13.34
N THR A 327 11.17 -8.34 12.31
CA THR A 327 9.83 -7.83 12.06
C THR A 327 8.83 -8.23 13.16
N ILE A 328 8.92 -9.46 13.67
CA ILE A 328 8.11 -9.90 14.82
C ILE A 328 8.43 -9.06 16.06
N LEU A 329 9.71 -8.83 16.37
CA LEU A 329 10.11 -8.04 17.53
C LEU A 329 9.63 -6.59 17.43
N VAL A 330 9.78 -5.96 16.26
CA VAL A 330 9.22 -4.62 16.02
C VAL A 330 7.71 -4.63 16.15
N GLY A 331 7.03 -5.65 15.61
CA GLY A 331 5.59 -5.83 15.77
C GLY A 331 5.17 -5.95 17.23
N VAL A 332 5.91 -6.70 18.06
CA VAL A 332 5.64 -6.81 19.51
C VAL A 332 5.81 -5.45 20.20
N VAL A 333 6.88 -4.72 19.91
CA VAL A 333 7.09 -3.38 20.48
C VAL A 333 5.95 -2.44 20.10
N LEU A 334 5.55 -2.43 18.82
CA LEU A 334 4.43 -1.62 18.35
C LEU A 334 3.12 -2.02 18.99
N ALA A 335 2.86 -3.32 19.17
CA ALA A 335 1.67 -3.83 19.84
C ALA A 335 1.61 -3.36 21.31
N VAL A 336 2.73 -3.49 22.04
CA VAL A 336 2.80 -3.04 23.44
C VAL A 336 2.56 -1.53 23.56
N VAL A 337 3.21 -0.74 22.69
CA VAL A 337 3.00 0.71 22.65
C VAL A 337 1.55 1.05 22.31
N ALA A 338 0.99 0.44 21.27
CA ALA A 338 -0.39 0.69 20.84
C ALA A 338 -1.40 0.32 21.93
N LEU A 339 -1.24 -0.84 22.58
CA LEU A 339 -2.09 -1.28 23.69
C LEU A 339 -1.99 -0.35 24.92
N ALA A 340 -0.79 0.12 25.25
CA ALA A 340 -0.60 1.09 26.33
C ALA A 340 -1.28 2.44 26.01
N LEU A 341 -1.32 2.85 24.74
CA LEU A 341 -1.98 4.08 24.31
C LEU A 341 -3.51 3.99 24.37
N VAL A 342 -4.11 2.80 24.41
CA VAL A 342 -5.58 2.66 24.51
C VAL A 342 -6.12 3.38 25.74
N PRO A 343 -5.72 3.05 26.99
CA PRO A 343 -6.21 3.74 28.18
C PRO A 343 -5.59 5.13 28.37
N LEU A 344 -4.36 5.38 27.87
CA LEU A 344 -3.65 6.63 28.12
C LEU A 344 -4.03 7.77 27.16
N LEU A 345 -4.38 7.44 25.93
CA LEU A 345 -4.61 8.43 24.89
C LEU A 345 -5.93 8.19 24.13
N PHE A 346 -6.22 6.95 23.72
CA PHE A 346 -7.34 6.73 22.80
C PHE A 346 -8.68 6.89 23.52
N GLN A 347 -8.86 6.28 24.67
CA GLN A 347 -10.09 6.41 25.45
C GLN A 347 -10.33 7.85 25.95
N PRO A 348 -9.35 8.56 26.57
CA PRO A 348 -9.62 9.89 27.11
C PRO A 348 -9.60 11.02 26.08
N VAL A 349 -8.92 10.87 24.95
CA VAL A 349 -8.72 11.97 24.00
C VAL A 349 -9.30 11.65 22.61
N ILE A 350 -8.90 10.51 22.03
CA ILE A 350 -9.24 10.21 20.63
C ILE A 350 -10.72 9.84 20.49
N PHE A 351 -11.25 8.97 21.37
CA PHE A 351 -12.65 8.55 21.27
C PHE A 351 -13.63 9.71 21.43
N PRO A 352 -13.48 10.60 22.43
CA PRO A 352 -14.31 11.80 22.52
C PRO A 352 -14.17 12.74 21.32
N LEU A 353 -12.96 12.90 20.77
CA LEU A 353 -12.72 13.72 19.58
C LEU A 353 -13.54 13.23 18.38
N PHE A 354 -13.69 11.91 18.23
CA PHE A 354 -14.52 11.29 17.18
C PHE A 354 -15.95 11.01 17.62
N LYS A 355 -16.39 11.54 18.79
CA LYS A 355 -17.73 11.35 19.37
C LYS A 355 -18.11 9.87 19.53
N LEU A 356 -17.12 9.03 19.85
CA LEU A 356 -17.36 7.64 20.20
C LEU A 356 -17.70 7.58 21.69
N GLU A 357 -18.97 7.32 22.00
CA GLU A 357 -19.51 7.26 23.37
C GLU A 357 -20.29 5.96 23.58
N GLY A 358 -20.44 5.54 24.83
CA GLY A 358 -21.23 4.36 25.18
C GLY A 358 -20.79 3.10 24.45
N LEU A 359 -21.71 2.48 23.68
CA LEU A 359 -21.44 1.23 22.95
C LEU A 359 -20.36 1.38 21.90
N SER A 360 -20.32 2.51 21.16
CA SER A 360 -19.30 2.72 20.12
C SER A 360 -17.88 2.85 20.69
N ALA A 361 -17.72 3.45 21.89
CA ALA A 361 -16.45 3.51 22.59
C ALA A 361 -16.01 2.12 23.10
N HIS A 362 -16.96 1.32 23.58
CA HIS A 362 -16.69 -0.06 23.99
C HIS A 362 -16.24 -0.92 22.80
N LEU A 363 -16.94 -0.83 21.66
CA LEU A 363 -16.56 -1.51 20.42
C LEU A 363 -15.21 -1.05 19.89
N ALA A 364 -14.92 0.24 19.93
CA ALA A 364 -13.61 0.78 19.55
C ALA A 364 -12.50 0.22 20.46
N THR A 365 -12.74 0.10 21.76
CA THR A 365 -11.80 -0.54 22.69
C THR A 365 -11.57 -2.01 22.34
N THR A 366 -12.64 -2.75 22.06
CA THR A 366 -12.57 -4.17 21.65
C THR A 366 -11.76 -4.34 20.36
N LEU A 367 -12.05 -3.53 19.33
CA LEU A 367 -11.30 -3.52 18.06
C LEU A 367 -9.84 -3.10 18.25
N ALA A 368 -9.59 -2.13 19.15
CA ALA A 368 -8.24 -1.70 19.50
C ALA A 368 -7.43 -2.84 20.13
N VAL A 369 -7.96 -3.46 21.16
CA VAL A 369 -7.24 -4.52 21.89
C VAL A 369 -6.98 -5.72 20.99
N THR A 370 -7.97 -6.20 20.26
CA THR A 370 -7.81 -7.35 19.34
C THR A 370 -6.89 -7.00 18.17
N GLY A 371 -7.08 -5.84 17.52
CA GLY A 371 -6.27 -5.41 16.38
C GLY A 371 -4.81 -5.17 16.75
N PHE A 372 -4.56 -4.44 17.84
CA PHE A 372 -3.18 -4.14 18.27
C PHE A 372 -2.45 -5.37 18.81
N ALA A 373 -3.14 -6.28 19.51
CA ALA A 373 -2.54 -7.55 19.92
C ALA A 373 -2.12 -8.41 18.71
N CYS A 374 -2.75 -8.23 17.56
CA CYS A 374 -2.43 -8.95 16.33
C CYS A 374 -1.33 -8.29 15.48
N ILE A 375 -0.84 -7.08 15.82
CA ILE A 375 0.22 -6.41 15.07
C ILE A 375 1.45 -7.30 14.82
N PRO A 376 1.97 -8.11 15.75
CA PRO A 376 3.11 -9.00 15.48
C PRO A 376 2.85 -10.01 14.36
N PHE A 377 1.64 -10.54 14.27
CA PHE A 377 1.23 -11.48 13.22
C PHE A 377 1.08 -10.77 11.88
N HIS A 378 0.48 -9.58 11.85
CA HIS A 378 0.41 -8.73 10.66
C HIS A 378 1.81 -8.33 10.18
N ALA A 379 2.70 -7.90 11.08
CA ALA A 379 4.07 -7.53 10.77
C ALA A 379 4.82 -8.70 10.11
N TYR A 380 4.73 -9.89 10.69
CA TYR A 380 5.33 -11.09 10.12
C TYR A 380 4.73 -11.41 8.74
N SER A 381 3.40 -11.40 8.60
CA SER A 381 2.72 -11.67 7.33
C SER A 381 3.14 -10.71 6.23
N ILE A 382 3.21 -9.40 6.51
CA ILE A 382 3.67 -8.38 5.55
C ILE A 382 5.10 -8.68 5.12
N SER A 383 6.02 -8.94 6.06
CA SER A 383 7.42 -9.23 5.74
C SER A 383 7.58 -10.56 4.98
N ALA A 384 6.81 -11.59 5.33
CA ALA A 384 6.85 -12.89 4.67
C ALA A 384 6.28 -12.81 3.25
N VAL A 385 5.07 -12.27 3.08
CA VAL A 385 4.36 -12.23 1.80
C VAL A 385 4.99 -11.22 0.85
N THR A 386 5.04 -9.94 1.25
CA THR A 386 5.52 -8.86 0.37
C THR A 386 7.04 -8.75 0.34
N GLY A 387 7.69 -9.09 1.44
CA GLY A 387 9.14 -9.02 1.59
C GLY A 387 9.85 -10.23 1.01
N THR A 388 9.61 -11.42 1.57
CA THR A 388 10.38 -12.63 1.24
C THR A 388 9.85 -13.34 0.01
N LEU A 389 8.56 -13.73 0.00
CA LEU A 389 8.00 -14.56 -1.07
C LEU A 389 7.94 -13.82 -2.41
N ARG A 390 7.43 -12.58 -2.43
CA ARG A 390 7.36 -11.78 -3.68
C ARG A 390 8.76 -11.50 -4.22
N ALA A 391 9.69 -11.05 -3.38
CA ALA A 391 11.06 -10.77 -3.81
C ALA A 391 11.82 -12.02 -4.27
N GLY A 392 11.47 -13.18 -3.70
CA GLY A 392 11.97 -14.48 -4.12
C GLY A 392 11.38 -14.99 -5.43
N GLY A 393 10.46 -14.26 -6.08
CA GLY A 393 9.82 -14.66 -7.33
C GLY A 393 8.61 -15.60 -7.15
N ASP A 394 8.25 -15.97 -5.94
CA ASP A 394 7.13 -16.87 -5.63
C ASP A 394 5.80 -16.08 -5.49
N VAL A 395 5.50 -15.29 -6.54
CA VAL A 395 4.42 -14.30 -6.52
C VAL A 395 3.05 -14.96 -6.48
N PHE A 396 2.88 -16.10 -7.15
CA PHE A 396 1.60 -16.83 -7.13
C PHE A 396 1.25 -17.31 -5.72
N TRP A 397 2.18 -17.96 -5.03
CA TRP A 397 1.96 -18.41 -3.64
C TRP A 397 1.80 -17.24 -2.69
N SER A 398 2.56 -16.14 -2.88
CA SER A 398 2.39 -14.94 -2.05
C SER A 398 0.98 -14.37 -2.19
N THR A 399 0.42 -14.31 -3.41
CA THR A 399 -0.95 -13.88 -3.67
C THR A 399 -1.98 -14.82 -3.06
N ALA A 400 -1.82 -16.13 -3.25
CA ALA A 400 -2.71 -17.12 -2.67
C ALA A 400 -2.73 -17.07 -1.14
N LEU A 401 -1.56 -16.96 -0.50
CA LEU A 401 -1.42 -16.84 0.96
C LEU A 401 -1.97 -15.53 1.51
N ASP A 402 -2.00 -14.49 0.72
CA ASP A 402 -2.56 -13.20 1.13
C ASP A 402 -4.09 -13.19 1.03
N LEU A 403 -4.65 -13.73 -0.04
CA LEU A 403 -6.09 -13.69 -0.31
C LEU A 403 -6.86 -14.84 0.33
N ALA A 404 -6.38 -16.08 0.27
CA ALA A 404 -7.16 -17.22 0.70
C ALA A 404 -7.60 -17.14 2.17
N PRO A 405 -6.75 -16.76 3.15
CA PRO A 405 -7.21 -16.61 4.53
C PRO A 405 -8.26 -15.53 4.72
N GLN A 406 -8.15 -14.41 3.99
CA GLN A 406 -9.15 -13.34 4.05
C GLN A 406 -10.51 -13.83 3.51
N TRP A 407 -10.51 -14.42 2.30
CA TRP A 407 -11.76 -14.78 1.61
C TRP A 407 -12.40 -16.06 2.11
N LEU A 408 -11.60 -17.08 2.50
CA LEU A 408 -12.11 -18.38 2.90
C LEU A 408 -12.31 -18.52 4.42
N ILE A 409 -11.70 -17.65 5.23
CA ILE A 409 -11.74 -17.76 6.69
C ILE A 409 -12.26 -16.49 7.33
N ALA A 410 -11.56 -15.36 7.20
CA ALA A 410 -11.93 -14.16 7.95
C ALA A 410 -13.32 -13.61 7.56
N LEU A 411 -13.60 -13.45 6.27
CA LEU A 411 -14.89 -12.95 5.81
C LEU A 411 -16.06 -13.90 6.14
N PRO A 412 -16.00 -15.23 5.83
CA PRO A 412 -17.08 -16.14 6.19
C PRO A 412 -17.29 -16.26 7.71
N LEU A 413 -16.21 -16.30 8.49
CA LEU A 413 -16.29 -16.41 9.94
C LEU A 413 -16.89 -15.13 10.56
N THR A 414 -16.47 -13.96 10.07
CA THR A 414 -17.05 -12.67 10.49
C THR A 414 -18.53 -12.58 10.14
N ALA A 415 -18.93 -13.03 8.94
CA ALA A 415 -20.33 -13.08 8.53
C ALA A 415 -21.15 -14.06 9.39
N LEU A 416 -20.61 -15.24 9.65
CA LEU A 416 -21.28 -16.24 10.49
C LEU A 416 -21.50 -15.71 11.92
N LEU A 417 -20.44 -15.17 12.54
CA LEU A 417 -20.52 -14.68 13.91
C LEU A 417 -21.34 -13.39 14.02
N GLY A 418 -21.19 -12.47 13.08
CA GLY A 418 -21.85 -11.16 13.12
C GLY A 418 -23.28 -11.14 12.63
N LEU A 419 -23.62 -11.93 11.58
CA LEU A 419 -24.96 -11.86 10.94
C LEU A 419 -25.86 -13.03 11.33
N VAL A 420 -25.31 -14.23 11.52
CA VAL A 420 -26.12 -15.43 11.79
C VAL A 420 -26.23 -15.68 13.28
N LEU A 421 -25.11 -15.73 13.99
CA LEU A 421 -25.07 -16.06 15.41
C LEU A 421 -25.28 -14.84 16.32
N ASN A 422 -25.19 -13.62 15.78
CA ASN A 422 -25.21 -12.38 16.57
C ASN A 422 -24.32 -12.47 17.82
N ALA A 423 -23.09 -13.01 17.62
CA ALA A 423 -22.15 -13.28 18.68
C ALA A 423 -21.64 -11.97 19.32
N ASP A 424 -21.08 -12.07 20.52
CA ASP A 424 -20.47 -10.94 21.20
C ASP A 424 -19.44 -10.25 20.26
N PRO A 425 -19.41 -8.92 20.22
CA PRO A 425 -18.49 -8.15 19.38
C PRO A 425 -17.01 -8.54 19.53
N TRP A 426 -16.63 -9.08 20.68
CA TRP A 426 -15.28 -9.60 20.90
C TRP A 426 -14.93 -10.75 19.95
N PHE A 427 -15.85 -11.70 19.77
CA PHE A 427 -15.64 -12.82 18.83
C PHE A 427 -15.66 -12.36 17.39
N VAL A 428 -16.53 -11.41 17.03
CA VAL A 428 -16.56 -10.82 15.69
C VAL A 428 -15.24 -10.11 15.40
N SER A 429 -14.71 -9.35 16.36
CA SER A 429 -13.42 -8.67 16.23
C SER A 429 -12.25 -9.65 16.07
N LEU A 430 -12.24 -10.76 16.80
CA LEU A 430 -11.25 -11.83 16.63
C LEU A 430 -11.37 -12.50 15.26
N ALA A 431 -12.59 -12.69 14.73
CA ALA A 431 -12.81 -13.26 13.41
C ALA A 431 -12.21 -12.38 12.31
N ILE A 432 -12.30 -11.05 12.44
CA ILE A 432 -11.64 -10.10 11.54
C ILE A 432 -10.11 -10.35 11.50
N GLN A 433 -9.50 -10.67 12.64
CA GLN A 433 -8.06 -10.92 12.74
C GLN A 433 -7.65 -12.37 12.37
N ALA A 434 -8.62 -13.27 12.14
CA ALA A 434 -8.36 -14.69 11.91
C ALA A 434 -7.44 -14.94 10.70
N GLU A 435 -7.50 -14.06 9.69
CA GLU A 435 -6.61 -14.17 8.53
C GLU A 435 -5.12 -14.17 8.91
N SER A 436 -4.71 -13.33 9.86
CA SER A 436 -3.31 -13.21 10.27
C SER A 436 -2.83 -14.44 11.04
N PHE A 437 -3.69 -15.04 11.86
CA PHE A 437 -3.37 -16.27 12.57
C PHE A 437 -3.15 -17.45 11.61
N VAL A 438 -3.93 -17.52 10.55
CA VAL A 438 -3.81 -18.58 9.54
C VAL A 438 -2.66 -18.33 8.58
N LYS A 439 -2.44 -17.07 8.17
CA LYS A 439 -1.32 -16.70 7.29
C LYS A 439 0.04 -17.09 7.87
N CYS A 440 0.27 -16.81 9.16
CA CYS A 440 1.59 -17.00 9.78
C CYS A 440 2.15 -18.41 9.66
N PRO A 441 1.45 -19.49 10.08
CA PRO A 441 1.99 -20.85 9.99
C PRO A 441 2.19 -21.31 8.53
N ILE A 442 1.29 -20.90 7.61
CA ILE A 442 1.40 -21.28 6.21
C ILE A 442 2.57 -20.55 5.53
N CYS A 443 2.76 -19.27 5.81
CA CYS A 443 3.93 -18.51 5.35
C CYS A 443 5.23 -19.14 5.89
N LEU A 444 5.26 -19.52 7.16
CA LEU A 444 6.42 -20.17 7.76
C LEU A 444 6.73 -21.51 7.09
N TRP A 445 5.70 -22.33 6.82
CA TRP A 445 5.85 -23.58 6.08
C TRP A 445 6.41 -23.33 4.68
N ARG A 446 5.84 -22.36 3.93
CA ARG A 446 6.31 -22.04 2.57
C ARG A 446 7.75 -21.54 2.56
N ILE A 447 8.12 -20.66 3.49
CA ILE A 447 9.49 -20.15 3.60
C ILE A 447 10.46 -21.30 3.94
N ARG A 448 10.11 -22.20 4.87
CA ARG A 448 10.94 -23.35 5.24
C ARG A 448 11.11 -24.36 4.12
N SER A 449 10.18 -24.42 3.18
CA SER A 449 10.25 -25.35 2.04
C SER A 449 11.33 -24.96 1.01
N GLU A 450 11.92 -23.77 1.12
CA GLU A 450 12.92 -23.18 0.20
C GLU A 450 12.43 -23.00 -1.25
N LYS A 451 11.19 -23.43 -1.55
CA LYS A 451 10.59 -23.39 -2.89
C LYS A 451 10.24 -21.99 -3.37
N TRP A 452 10.44 -20.97 -2.55
CA TRP A 452 10.22 -19.58 -2.88
C TRP A 452 11.42 -18.90 -3.54
N ILE A 453 12.59 -19.55 -3.52
CA ILE A 453 13.83 -19.00 -4.05
C ILE A 453 13.88 -19.24 -5.56
N HIS A 454 13.52 -18.23 -6.33
CA HIS A 454 13.59 -18.23 -7.79
C HIS A 454 14.42 -17.04 -8.29
N ASP A 455 15.38 -17.33 -9.13
CA ASP A 455 16.11 -16.29 -9.87
C ASP A 455 15.28 -15.86 -11.09
N VAL A 456 14.54 -14.75 -10.94
CA VAL A 456 13.65 -14.23 -11.99
C VAL A 456 14.41 -13.64 -13.19
N THR A 457 15.73 -13.55 -13.11
CA THR A 457 16.59 -13.00 -14.15
C THR A 457 17.08 -14.06 -15.13
N LEU A 458 16.95 -15.36 -14.79
CA LEU A 458 17.30 -16.48 -15.66
C LEU A 458 16.19 -16.77 -16.70
N PRO A 459 16.52 -17.36 -17.85
CA PRO A 459 15.54 -17.84 -18.79
C PRO A 459 14.58 -18.88 -18.16
N GLU A 460 13.35 -18.94 -18.67
CA GLU A 460 12.39 -19.95 -18.19
C GLU A 460 12.95 -21.37 -18.41
N GLY A 461 12.88 -22.18 -17.36
CA GLY A 461 13.40 -23.56 -17.34
C GLY A 461 14.78 -23.74 -16.71
N GLN A 462 15.45 -22.63 -16.31
CA GLN A 462 16.74 -22.66 -15.60
C GLN A 462 16.64 -22.02 -14.19
N SER A 463 15.45 -21.58 -13.75
CA SER A 463 15.21 -20.94 -12.47
C SER A 463 14.84 -21.93 -11.38
#